data_c9d295626b16a2de15db204d151b6137
#
_entry.id   c9d295626b16a2de15db204d151b6137
#
_cell.length_a   1.000
_cell.length_b   1.000
_cell.length_c   1.000
_cell.angle_alpha   90.00
_cell.angle_beta   90.00
_cell.angle_gamma   90.00
#
_symmetry.space_group_name_H-M   'P 1'
#
loop_
_entity.id
_entity.type
_entity.pdbx_description
1 polymer ?
#
loop_
_entity_poly.entity_id
_entity_poly.type
_entity_poly.pdbx_seq_one_letter_code
_entity_poly.pdbx_strand_id
1 'polypeptide(L)'
;MCIRDRLRADLNKIDSSLLSLFKDRFALIHEASLIKKNTNEIRDHDRIEEVISGIRAQSKDLGLDENSMEYLWRFLIELSIRYEFDHFDDES
;
A
#
# COMPACT_ATOMS: atom_id res chain seq x y z
N MET A 1 29.46 -15.53 -13.46
CA MET A 1 28.55 -14.67 -12.70
C MET A 1 28.32 -15.27 -11.33
N CYS A 2 28.45 -14.49 -10.29
CA CYS A 2 28.30 -14.92 -8.90
C CYS A 2 26.83 -15.10 -8.54
N ILE A 3 26.53 -16.04 -7.64
CA ILE A 3 25.15 -16.27 -7.17
C ILE A 3 24.59 -14.99 -6.54
N ARG A 4 25.42 -14.27 -5.79
CA ARG A 4 25.02 -13.00 -5.18
C ARG A 4 24.53 -12.00 -6.23
N ASP A 5 25.25 -11.88 -7.34
CA ASP A 5 24.88 -10.94 -8.41
C ASP A 5 23.54 -11.33 -9.04
N ARG A 6 23.31 -12.64 -9.22
CA ARG A 6 22.04 -13.13 -9.75
C ARG A 6 20.89 -12.82 -8.79
N LEU A 7 21.09 -13.05 -7.50
CA LEU A 7 20.06 -12.77 -6.49
C LEU A 7 19.74 -11.29 -6.44
N ARG A 8 20.74 -10.43 -6.55
CA ARG A 8 20.51 -8.97 -6.60
C ARG A 8 19.72 -8.57 -7.84
N ALA A 9 20.05 -9.17 -8.98
CA ALA A 9 19.32 -8.89 -10.22
C ALA A 9 17.86 -9.32 -10.10
N ASP A 10 17.62 -10.49 -9.49
CA ASP A 10 16.26 -10.99 -9.28
C ASP A 10 15.49 -10.10 -8.31
N LEU A 11 16.13 -9.63 -7.23
CA LEU A 11 15.52 -8.69 -6.30
C LEU A 11 15.16 -7.38 -6.99
N ASN A 12 16.04 -6.87 -7.86
CA ASN A 12 15.78 -5.64 -8.60
C ASN A 12 14.53 -5.78 -9.48
N LYS A 13 14.35 -6.95 -10.08
CA LYS A 13 13.15 -7.23 -10.90
C LYS A 13 11.89 -7.22 -10.06
N ILE A 14 11.94 -7.83 -8.87
CA ILE A 14 10.81 -7.85 -7.95
C ILE A 14 10.48 -6.42 -7.50
N ASP A 15 11.50 -5.65 -7.14
CA ASP A 15 11.30 -4.26 -6.72
C ASP A 15 10.67 -3.43 -7.83
N SER A 16 11.09 -3.62 -9.07
CA SER A 16 10.48 -2.93 -10.22
C SER A 16 9.02 -3.30 -10.38
N SER A 17 8.68 -4.58 -10.17
CA SER A 17 7.28 -5.03 -10.21
C SER A 17 6.47 -4.41 -9.09
N LEU A 18 7.05 -4.33 -7.89
CA LEU A 18 6.38 -3.69 -6.75
C LEU A 18 6.10 -2.21 -7.03
N LEU A 19 7.07 -1.50 -7.61
CA LEU A 19 6.87 -0.09 -7.96
C LEU A 19 5.73 0.09 -8.95
N SER A 20 5.62 -0.80 -9.95
CA SER A 20 4.51 -0.77 -10.90
C SER A 20 3.18 -0.98 -10.20
N LEU A 21 3.13 -1.92 -9.25
CA LEU A 21 1.91 -2.18 -8.49
C LEU A 21 1.55 -1.01 -7.58
N PHE A 22 2.54 -0.36 -6.98
CA PHE A 22 2.29 0.85 -6.20
C PHE A 22 1.74 1.98 -7.06
N LYS A 23 2.26 2.13 -8.28
CA LYS A 23 1.71 3.11 -9.22
C LYS A 23 0.23 2.86 -9.46
N ASP A 24 -0.14 1.60 -9.70
CA ASP A 24 -1.53 1.22 -9.92
C ASP A 24 -2.38 1.49 -8.69
N ARG A 25 -1.84 1.16 -7.51
CA ARG A 25 -2.51 1.37 -6.25
C ARG A 25 -2.79 2.85 -6.00
N PHE A 26 -1.80 3.72 -6.24
CA PHE A 26 -1.98 5.16 -6.07
C PHE A 26 -2.96 5.74 -7.09
N ALA A 27 -3.02 5.18 -8.29
CA ALA A 27 -4.02 5.59 -9.28
C ALA A 27 -5.43 5.32 -8.75
N LEU A 28 -5.65 4.16 -8.12
CA LEU A 28 -6.94 3.82 -7.53
C LEU A 28 -7.24 4.69 -6.30
N ILE A 29 -6.23 5.01 -5.50
CA ILE A 29 -6.37 5.94 -4.37
C ILE A 29 -6.79 7.32 -4.88
N HIS A 30 -6.23 7.76 -5.98
CA HIS A 30 -6.62 9.04 -6.60
C HIS A 30 -8.10 9.02 -7.01
N GLU A 31 -8.53 7.93 -7.67
CA GLU A 31 -9.95 7.79 -8.03
C GLU A 31 -10.85 7.82 -6.80
N ALA A 32 -10.44 7.13 -5.73
CA ALA A 32 -11.21 7.12 -4.49
C ALA A 32 -11.29 8.52 -3.88
N SER A 33 -10.24 9.32 -3.98
CA SER A 33 -10.23 10.69 -3.43
C SER A 33 -11.23 11.59 -4.15
N LEU A 34 -11.53 11.32 -5.42
CA LEU A 34 -12.45 12.14 -6.21
C LEU A 34 -13.91 11.97 -5.77
N ILE A 35 -14.24 10.84 -5.13
CA ILE A 35 -15.61 10.57 -4.71
C ILE A 35 -15.85 10.77 -3.23
N LYS A 36 -14.81 11.07 -2.45
CA LYS A 36 -14.94 11.32 -1.01
C LYS A 36 -15.43 12.75 -0.78
N LYS A 37 -16.40 12.89 0.10
CA LYS A 37 -17.11 14.17 0.33
C LYS A 37 -16.48 14.99 1.44
N ASN A 38 -15.70 14.36 2.32
CA ASN A 38 -15.08 15.06 3.45
C ASN A 38 -13.85 14.30 3.92
N THR A 39 -13.03 14.95 4.76
CA THR A 39 -11.78 14.37 5.24
C THR A 39 -11.97 13.19 6.18
N ASN A 40 -13.14 13.05 6.80
CA ASN A 40 -13.42 11.90 7.69
C ASN A 40 -13.46 10.58 6.89
N GLU A 41 -13.83 10.64 5.62
CA GLU A 41 -13.85 9.45 4.77
C GLU A 41 -12.45 9.00 4.37
N ILE A 42 -11.47 9.92 4.41
CA ILE A 42 -10.09 9.59 4.07
C ILE A 42 -9.45 8.72 5.16
N ARG A 43 -9.67 9.07 6.43
CA ARG A 43 -9.18 8.26 7.55
C ARG A 43 -10.34 7.51 8.18
N ASP A 44 -10.67 6.40 7.58
CA ASP A 44 -11.74 5.51 8.04
C ASP A 44 -11.09 4.37 8.85
N HIS A 45 -11.16 4.47 10.17
CA HIS A 45 -10.53 3.51 11.06
C HIS A 45 -11.04 2.09 10.88
N ASP A 46 -12.34 1.93 10.65
CA ASP A 46 -12.92 0.59 10.44
C ASP A 46 -12.38 -0.03 9.17
N ARG A 47 -12.26 0.75 8.10
CA ARG A 47 -11.69 0.28 6.85
C ARG A 47 -10.21 -0.06 6.99
N ILE A 48 -9.46 0.75 7.73
CA ILE A 48 -8.04 0.49 7.98
C ILE A 48 -7.88 -0.86 8.68
N GLU A 49 -8.66 -1.11 9.74
CA GLU A 49 -8.55 -2.37 10.47
C GLU A 49 -9.02 -3.56 9.63
N GLU A 50 -9.99 -3.38 8.77
CA GLU A 50 -10.42 -4.41 7.83
C GLU A 50 -9.27 -4.78 6.88
N VAL A 51 -8.59 -3.77 6.32
CA VAL A 51 -7.45 -4.01 5.42
C VAL A 51 -6.33 -4.74 6.17
N ILE A 52 -5.99 -4.30 7.36
CA ILE A 52 -4.92 -4.91 8.15
C ILE A 52 -5.25 -6.38 8.47
N SER A 53 -6.50 -6.67 8.85
CA SER A 53 -6.91 -8.05 9.12
C SER A 53 -6.75 -8.91 7.87
N GLY A 54 -7.12 -8.40 6.71
CA GLY A 54 -6.95 -9.09 5.44
C GLY A 54 -5.49 -9.35 5.11
N ILE A 55 -4.63 -8.35 5.32
CA ILE A 55 -3.19 -8.48 5.06
C ILE A 55 -2.57 -9.54 5.98
N ARG A 56 -2.96 -9.55 7.26
CA ARG A 56 -2.45 -10.55 8.21
C ARG A 56 -2.85 -11.97 7.77
N ALA A 57 -4.10 -12.16 7.39
CA ALA A 57 -4.60 -13.47 6.96
C ALA A 57 -3.86 -13.95 5.71
N GLN A 58 -3.71 -13.10 4.71
CA GLN A 58 -2.99 -13.43 3.48
C GLN A 58 -1.51 -13.70 3.75
N SER A 59 -0.90 -12.94 4.65
CA SER A 59 0.50 -13.12 5.02
C SER A 59 0.72 -14.50 5.61
N LYS A 60 -0.18 -14.93 6.51
CA LYS A 60 -0.12 -16.25 7.12
C LYS A 60 -0.18 -17.33 6.05
N ASP A 61 -1.11 -17.21 5.10
CA ASP A 61 -1.26 -18.20 4.03
C ASP A 61 -0.01 -18.28 3.14
N LEU A 62 0.69 -17.15 2.98
CA LEU A 62 1.90 -17.10 2.14
C LEU A 62 3.18 -17.43 2.92
N GLY A 63 3.07 -17.71 4.21
CA GLY A 63 4.25 -18.00 5.04
C GLY A 63 5.07 -16.76 5.39
N LEU A 64 4.46 -15.57 5.32
CA LEU A 64 5.12 -14.32 5.67
C LEU A 64 4.81 -13.96 7.12
N ASP A 65 5.72 -13.21 7.75
CA ASP A 65 5.51 -12.76 9.12
C ASP A 65 4.37 -11.75 9.18
N GLU A 66 3.32 -12.08 9.92
CA GLU A 66 2.13 -11.24 10.00
C GLU A 66 2.41 -9.86 10.59
N ASN A 67 3.25 -9.82 11.64
CA ASN A 67 3.57 -8.55 12.30
C ASN A 67 4.35 -7.62 11.38
N SER A 68 5.32 -8.16 10.65
CA SER A 68 6.10 -7.38 9.69
C SER A 68 5.22 -6.84 8.57
N MET A 69 4.31 -7.65 8.07
CA MET A 69 3.43 -7.23 6.98
C MET A 69 2.41 -6.20 7.46
N GLU A 70 1.91 -6.34 8.67
CA GLU A 70 1.04 -5.32 9.27
C GLU A 70 1.78 -3.99 9.39
N TYR A 71 3.01 -4.02 9.89
CA TYR A 71 3.82 -2.82 10.05
C TYR A 71 4.02 -2.12 8.71
N LEU A 72 4.39 -2.89 7.69
CA LEU A 72 4.57 -2.37 6.33
C LEU A 72 3.28 -1.74 5.80
N TRP A 73 2.15 -2.43 5.98
CA TRP A 73 0.87 -1.96 5.44
C TRP A 73 0.35 -0.73 6.16
N ARG A 74 0.58 -0.62 7.47
CA ARG A 74 0.19 0.60 8.19
C ARG A 74 0.96 1.80 7.66
N PHE A 75 2.23 1.64 7.35
CA PHE A 75 3.01 2.70 6.71
C PHE A 75 2.45 3.05 5.34
N LEU A 76 2.15 2.03 4.54
CA LEU A 76 1.58 2.21 3.20
C LEU A 76 0.23 2.92 3.26
N ILE A 77 -0.61 2.55 4.22
CA ILE A 77 -1.91 3.20 4.42
C ILE A 77 -1.72 4.67 4.78
N GLU A 78 -0.76 4.98 5.64
CA GLU A 78 -0.48 6.39 6.00
C GLU A 78 -0.01 7.19 4.79
N LEU A 79 0.79 6.61 3.91
CA LEU A 79 1.19 7.26 2.66
C LEU A 79 -0.02 7.54 1.78
N SER A 80 -0.95 6.58 1.71
CA SER A 80 -2.17 6.73 0.92
C SER A 80 -3.06 7.83 1.47
N ILE A 81 -3.20 7.90 2.79
CA ILE A 81 -3.99 8.92 3.46
C ILE A 81 -3.40 10.31 3.20
N ARG A 82 -2.07 10.43 3.33
CA ARG A 82 -1.38 11.69 3.03
C ARG A 82 -1.64 12.13 1.60
N TYR A 83 -1.55 11.18 0.66
CA TYR A 83 -1.82 11.46 -0.75
C TYR A 83 -3.24 11.99 -0.94
N GLU A 84 -4.24 11.36 -0.31
CA GLU A 84 -5.63 11.78 -0.43
C GLU A 84 -5.86 13.18 0.16
N PHE A 85 -5.26 13.48 1.33
CA PHE A 85 -5.37 14.81 1.92
C PHE A 85 -4.76 15.87 1.01
N ASP A 86 -3.59 15.60 0.45
CA ASP A 86 -2.91 16.55 -0.44
C ASP A 86 -3.73 16.83 -1.68
N HIS A 87 -4.45 15.83 -2.21
CA HIS A 87 -5.22 15.97 -3.44
C HIS A 87 -6.68 16.37 -3.19
N PHE A 88 -7.17 16.20 -1.98
CA PHE A 88 -8.53 16.57 -1.62
C PHE A 88 -8.76 18.08 -1.78
N ASP A 89 -7.81 18.88 -1.34
CA ASP A 89 -7.90 20.34 -1.42
C ASP A 89 -7.82 20.85 -2.87
N ASP A 90 -7.16 20.10 -3.75
CA ASP A 90 -7.02 20.46 -5.16
C ASP A 90 -8.35 20.39 -5.90
N GLU A 91 -9.31 19.66 -5.37
CA GLU A 91 -10.62 19.44 -5.99
C GLU A 91 -11.67 20.47 -5.57
N SER A 92 -11.36 21.29 -4.59
CA SER A 92 -12.31 22.29 -4.07
C SER A 92 -12.26 23.67 -4.78
#